data_71292aab67619300ed16bfe7c6b68f2c
#
_entry.id   71292aab67619300ed16bfe7c6b68f2c
#
_cell.length_a   1.000
_cell.length_b   1.000
_cell.length_c   1.000
_cell.angle_alpha   90.00
_cell.angle_beta   90.00
_cell.angle_gamma   90.00
#
_symmetry.space_group_name_H-M   'P 1'
#
loop_
_entity.id
_entity.type
_entity.pdbx_description
1 polymer ?
#
loop_
_entity_poly.entity_id
_entity_poly.type
_entity_poly.pdbx_seq_one_letter_code
_entity_poly.pdbx_strand_id
1 'polypeptide(L)'
;MKKPIPLITATLFVLLSSISASAQPQNIGKLDTWTKAFSRAHAQPAVIHLRKVSATRQRLFDRVILEFEGLTPSYNIKYLGRPMYEDLDGKHRIRIAGSAFIQIEMFVIPFDDRQGELTAGRDFSPRGRLMMPSLRQIEDKGAEEGFYDFLLGVSSRKEFRVTELSHPLRVIIDLRH
;
A
#
# COMPACT_ATOMS: atom_id res chain seq x y z
N MET A 1 -22.65 75.97 15.05
CA MET A 1 -22.83 74.88 14.04
C MET A 1 -21.71 73.86 14.27
N LYS A 2 -22.00 72.73 14.91
CA LYS A 2 -21.04 71.60 15.15
C LYS A 2 -21.20 70.60 14.07
N LYS A 3 -20.10 70.23 13.32
CA LYS A 3 -20.07 69.19 12.28
C LYS A 3 -19.99 67.84 12.97
N PRO A 4 -20.72 66.82 12.48
CA PRO A 4 -20.60 65.46 12.99
C PRO A 4 -19.35 64.77 12.47
N ILE A 5 -18.67 63.99 13.34
CA ILE A 5 -17.54 63.21 13.06
C ILE A 5 -18.08 61.81 12.55
N PRO A 6 -17.64 61.27 11.44
CA PRO A 6 -18.08 59.93 11.01
C PRO A 6 -17.38 58.84 11.83
N LEU A 7 -18.19 57.98 12.41
CA LEU A 7 -17.76 56.78 13.10
C LEU A 7 -17.32 55.71 12.04
N ILE A 8 -16.02 55.44 11.96
CA ILE A 8 -15.48 54.39 11.10
C ILE A 8 -15.59 53.08 11.86
N THR A 9 -16.55 52.25 11.48
CA THR A 9 -16.69 50.90 11.98
C THR A 9 -15.69 50.00 11.25
N ALA A 10 -14.59 49.66 11.91
CA ALA A 10 -13.63 48.70 11.39
C ALA A 10 -14.18 47.25 11.54
N THR A 11 -14.63 46.68 10.46
CA THR A 11 -15.04 45.28 10.43
C THR A 11 -13.80 44.37 10.36
N LEU A 12 -13.50 43.73 11.51
CA LEU A 12 -12.40 42.75 11.61
C LEU A 12 -12.82 41.45 10.90
N PHE A 13 -12.27 41.20 9.72
CA PHE A 13 -12.44 39.95 8.99
C PHE A 13 -11.48 38.91 9.58
N VAL A 14 -11.99 38.01 10.43
CA VAL A 14 -11.24 36.87 10.93
C VAL A 14 -11.25 35.80 9.82
N LEU A 15 -10.15 35.69 9.09
CA LEU A 15 -9.89 34.58 8.18
C LEU A 15 -9.61 33.31 9.01
N LEU A 16 -10.62 32.47 9.19
CA LEU A 16 -10.42 31.09 9.65
C LEU A 16 -9.73 30.31 8.52
N SER A 17 -8.41 30.22 8.56
CA SER A 17 -7.66 29.25 7.78
C SER A 17 -7.94 27.85 8.34
N SER A 18 -8.78 27.09 7.65
CA SER A 18 -8.95 25.66 7.90
C SER A 18 -7.64 24.93 7.57
N ILE A 19 -6.84 24.63 8.58
CA ILE A 19 -5.70 23.74 8.46
C ILE A 19 -6.28 22.35 8.21
N SER A 20 -6.31 21.93 6.96
CA SER A 20 -6.52 20.52 6.61
C SER A 20 -5.31 19.74 7.14
N ALA A 21 -5.44 19.17 8.32
CA ALA A 21 -4.47 18.21 8.82
C ALA A 21 -4.53 16.99 7.91
N SER A 22 -3.58 16.89 6.98
CA SER A 22 -3.33 15.66 6.28
C SER A 22 -2.97 14.61 7.32
N ALA A 23 -3.85 13.63 7.53
CA ALA A 23 -3.60 12.53 8.45
C ALA A 23 -2.36 11.78 7.96
N GLN A 24 -1.25 11.94 8.68
CA GLN A 24 -0.05 11.16 8.41
C GLN A 24 -0.36 9.68 8.65
N PRO A 25 0.13 8.77 7.80
CA PRO A 25 -0.05 7.35 8.01
C PRO A 25 0.51 6.96 9.37
N GLN A 26 -0.36 6.43 10.23
CA GLN A 26 0.05 5.98 11.56
C GLN A 26 0.57 4.55 11.47
N ASN A 27 1.58 4.23 12.28
CA ASN A 27 2.04 2.84 12.41
C ASN A 27 0.98 2.02 13.13
N ILE A 28 0.49 0.98 12.46
CA ILE A 28 -0.46 0.01 13.02
C ILE A 28 0.21 -1.36 13.03
N GLY A 29 0.20 -2.00 14.17
CA GLY A 29 0.83 -3.31 14.36
C GLY A 29 2.32 -3.23 14.68
N LYS A 30 2.85 -4.35 15.13
CA LYS A 30 4.27 -4.54 15.45
C LYS A 30 4.86 -5.54 14.47
N LEU A 31 6.08 -5.26 13.97
CA LEU A 31 6.84 -6.23 13.18
C LEU A 31 6.97 -7.55 13.91
N ASP A 32 7.02 -8.64 13.15
CA ASP A 32 7.13 -10.03 13.64
C ASP A 32 5.98 -10.50 14.53
N THR A 33 4.86 -9.79 14.52
CA THR A 33 3.65 -10.16 15.27
C THR A 33 2.53 -10.56 14.31
N TRP A 34 1.78 -11.62 14.66
CA TRP A 34 0.62 -12.07 13.91
C TRP A 34 -0.53 -11.07 14.07
N THR A 35 -1.11 -10.63 12.95
CA THR A 35 -2.15 -9.59 12.90
C THR A 35 -3.09 -9.79 11.73
N LYS A 36 -4.17 -9.01 11.67
CA LYS A 36 -5.09 -8.95 10.52
C LYS A 36 -5.05 -7.61 9.78
N ALA A 37 -4.28 -6.65 10.30
CA ALA A 37 -4.02 -5.38 9.65
C ALA A 37 -2.64 -4.87 10.09
N PHE A 38 -1.92 -4.25 9.18
CA PHE A 38 -0.58 -3.70 9.44
C PHE A 38 -0.38 -2.45 8.60
N SER A 39 0.18 -1.41 9.19
CA SER A 39 0.57 -0.20 8.48
C SER A 39 1.89 0.30 9.04
N ARG A 40 2.79 0.72 8.16
CA ARG A 40 4.07 1.28 8.51
C ARG A 40 4.39 2.51 7.70
N ALA A 41 4.66 3.61 8.42
CA ALA A 41 5.16 4.85 7.85
C ALA A 41 6.68 4.90 7.96
N HIS A 42 7.35 5.28 6.90
CA HIS A 42 8.75 5.61 6.85
C HIS A 42 8.92 7.13 6.64
N ALA A 43 9.96 7.71 7.23
CA ALA A 43 10.12 9.18 7.31
C ALA A 43 10.36 9.87 5.96
N GLN A 44 10.81 9.13 4.95
CA GLN A 44 11.12 9.67 3.63
C GLN A 44 10.18 9.08 2.59
N PRO A 45 9.62 9.92 1.70
CA PRO A 45 8.98 9.40 0.51
C PRO A 45 10.04 8.68 -0.31
N ALA A 46 9.76 7.45 -0.69
CA ALA A 46 10.73 6.61 -1.39
C ALA A 46 10.42 6.55 -2.88
N VAL A 47 11.43 6.86 -3.71
CA VAL A 47 11.45 6.33 -5.07
C VAL A 47 11.72 4.84 -4.93
N ILE A 48 10.75 4.03 -5.28
CA ILE A 48 10.81 2.58 -5.08
C ILE A 48 11.15 1.93 -6.40
N HIS A 49 12.22 1.15 -6.37
CA HIS A 49 12.48 0.18 -7.41
C HIS A 49 12.16 -1.20 -6.85
N LEU A 50 10.96 -1.70 -7.13
CA LEU A 50 10.62 -3.08 -6.83
C LEU A 50 11.43 -4.00 -7.75
N ARG A 51 12.28 -4.83 -7.19
CA ARG A 51 13.16 -5.73 -7.92
C ARG A 51 12.56 -7.10 -8.16
N LYS A 52 11.85 -7.61 -7.16
CA LYS A 52 11.31 -8.96 -7.22
C LYS A 52 10.13 -9.14 -6.30
N VAL A 53 9.14 -9.87 -6.78
CA VAL A 53 8.09 -10.47 -5.94
C VAL A 53 8.25 -11.98 -6.03
N SER A 54 8.25 -12.65 -4.88
CA SER A 54 8.35 -14.10 -4.84
C SER A 54 7.48 -14.69 -3.74
N ALA A 55 7.12 -15.96 -3.89
CA ALA A 55 6.37 -16.69 -2.89
C ALA A 55 7.02 -18.05 -2.62
N THR A 56 7.04 -18.45 -1.35
CA THR A 56 7.59 -19.74 -0.92
C THR A 56 6.69 -20.37 0.16
N ARG A 57 6.52 -21.68 0.07
CA ARG A 57 5.83 -22.44 1.11
C ARG A 57 6.79 -22.76 2.25
N GLN A 58 6.38 -22.49 3.48
CA GLN A 58 7.03 -22.91 4.71
C GLN A 58 6.17 -23.94 5.44
N ARG A 59 6.67 -24.50 6.51
CA ARG A 59 5.96 -25.56 7.27
C ARG A 59 4.64 -25.06 7.89
N LEU A 60 4.59 -23.81 8.38
CA LEU A 60 3.46 -23.25 9.14
C LEU A 60 2.81 -22.03 8.49
N PHE A 61 3.38 -21.52 7.40
CA PHE A 61 2.90 -20.33 6.70
C PHE A 61 3.39 -20.33 5.25
N ASP A 62 2.73 -19.60 4.40
CA ASP A 62 3.23 -19.23 3.08
C ASP A 62 3.85 -17.83 3.17
N ARG A 63 4.98 -17.63 2.52
CA ARG A 63 5.76 -16.39 2.57
C ARG A 63 5.71 -15.66 1.24
N VAL A 64 5.31 -14.40 1.26
CA VAL A 64 5.46 -13.46 0.16
C VAL A 64 6.64 -12.55 0.47
N ILE A 65 7.52 -12.30 -0.50
CA ILE A 65 8.69 -11.45 -0.37
C ILE A 65 8.62 -10.38 -1.46
N LEU A 66 8.60 -9.12 -1.04
CA LEU A 66 8.77 -7.96 -1.89
C LEU A 66 10.20 -7.46 -1.68
N GLU A 67 11.05 -7.50 -2.72
CA GLU A 67 12.44 -7.07 -2.68
C GLU A 67 12.58 -5.75 -3.42
N PHE A 68 13.23 -4.77 -2.77
CA PHE A 68 13.38 -3.41 -3.27
C PHE A 68 14.83 -3.01 -3.41
N GLU A 69 15.05 -1.99 -4.23
CA GLU A 69 16.26 -1.20 -4.26
C GLU A 69 15.93 0.23 -3.80
N GLY A 70 16.86 0.88 -3.10
CA GLY A 70 16.66 2.23 -2.58
C GLY A 70 16.17 2.24 -1.14
N LEU A 71 14.98 2.76 -0.86
CA LEU A 71 14.39 2.89 0.48
C LEU A 71 13.18 1.98 0.66
N THR A 72 12.89 1.60 1.90
CA THR A 72 11.64 0.91 2.21
C THR A 72 10.47 1.90 2.07
N PRO A 73 9.43 1.58 1.27
CA PRO A 73 8.25 2.40 1.16
C PRO A 73 7.45 2.42 2.47
N SER A 74 6.66 3.46 2.67
CA SER A 74 5.53 3.36 3.58
C SER A 74 4.48 2.45 2.96
N TYR A 75 3.83 1.61 3.76
CA TYR A 75 2.85 0.65 3.24
C TYR A 75 1.73 0.34 4.22
N ASN A 76 0.62 -0.13 3.67
CA ASN A 76 -0.55 -0.57 4.40
C ASN A 76 -0.96 -1.97 3.90
N ILE A 77 -1.19 -2.90 4.83
CA ILE A 77 -1.60 -4.27 4.54
C ILE A 77 -2.89 -4.56 5.29
N LYS A 78 -3.95 -4.84 4.55
CA LYS A 78 -5.28 -5.04 5.14
C LYS A 78 -6.11 -6.05 4.35
N TYR A 79 -7.02 -6.70 5.04
CA TYR A 79 -8.05 -7.49 4.39
C TYR A 79 -9.10 -6.59 3.73
N LEU A 80 -9.48 -6.94 2.51
CA LEU A 80 -10.60 -6.32 1.81
C LEU A 80 -11.92 -7.03 2.16
N GLY A 81 -13.02 -6.26 2.19
CA GLY A 81 -14.35 -6.81 2.46
C GLY A 81 -14.93 -7.62 1.31
N ARG A 82 -14.69 -7.20 0.08
CA ARG A 82 -15.06 -7.89 -1.17
C ARG A 82 -14.02 -7.63 -2.25
N PRO A 83 -13.61 -8.67 -2.98
CA PRO A 83 -12.69 -8.50 -4.11
C PRO A 83 -13.51 -8.20 -5.37
N MET A 84 -13.87 -6.98 -5.59
CA MET A 84 -14.33 -6.55 -6.91
C MET A 84 -13.31 -5.54 -7.42
N TYR A 85 -12.41 -6.00 -8.25
CA TYR A 85 -11.57 -5.14 -9.05
C TYR A 85 -12.13 -5.07 -10.44
N GLU A 86 -12.42 -3.87 -10.86
CA GLU A 86 -12.58 -3.53 -12.27
C GLU A 86 -11.20 -3.20 -12.80
N ASP A 87 -10.94 -3.59 -14.03
CA ASP A 87 -9.77 -3.15 -14.77
C ASP A 87 -9.78 -1.63 -14.88
N LEU A 88 -8.63 -1.00 -15.09
CA LEU A 88 -8.50 0.46 -15.21
C LEU A 88 -9.45 1.06 -16.26
N ASP A 89 -9.89 0.26 -17.23
CA ASP A 89 -10.89 0.65 -18.23
C ASP A 89 -12.35 0.34 -17.84
N GLY A 90 -12.57 -0.21 -16.63
CA GLY A 90 -13.89 -0.58 -16.11
C GLY A 90 -14.58 -1.74 -16.85
N LYS A 91 -13.92 -2.40 -17.81
CA LYS A 91 -14.53 -3.38 -18.72
C LYS A 91 -14.34 -4.82 -18.27
N HIS A 92 -13.32 -5.11 -17.48
CA HIS A 92 -12.99 -6.48 -17.08
C HIS A 92 -12.99 -6.64 -15.57
N ARG A 93 -13.68 -7.66 -15.08
CA ARG A 93 -13.61 -8.06 -13.68
C ARG A 93 -12.46 -9.04 -13.48
N ILE A 94 -11.42 -8.62 -12.78
CA ILE A 94 -10.32 -9.50 -12.42
C ILE A 94 -10.81 -10.48 -11.36
N ARG A 95 -10.78 -11.77 -11.68
CA ARG A 95 -11.09 -12.84 -10.73
C ARG A 95 -9.79 -13.36 -10.13
N ILE A 96 -9.60 -13.10 -8.86
CA ILE A 96 -8.46 -13.59 -8.11
C ILE A 96 -8.83 -14.88 -7.39
N ALA A 97 -7.94 -15.88 -7.41
CA ALA A 97 -8.15 -17.14 -6.72
C ALA A 97 -8.02 -16.94 -5.20
N GLY A 98 -8.97 -17.46 -4.44
CA GLY A 98 -8.99 -17.37 -2.97
C GLY A 98 -10.40 -17.14 -2.44
N SER A 99 -10.55 -17.25 -1.12
CA SER A 99 -11.80 -17.00 -0.39
C SER A 99 -11.74 -15.73 0.45
N ALA A 100 -10.54 -15.16 0.62
CA ALA A 100 -10.31 -13.87 1.25
C ALA A 100 -9.16 -13.16 0.52
N PHE A 101 -9.04 -11.84 0.73
CA PHE A 101 -8.14 -11.01 -0.07
C PHE A 101 -7.43 -10.00 0.81
N ILE A 102 -6.12 -9.89 0.61
CA ILE A 102 -5.26 -8.94 1.31
C ILE A 102 -4.75 -7.94 0.28
N GLN A 103 -4.98 -6.65 0.49
CA GLN A 103 -4.35 -5.58 -0.24
C GLN A 103 -3.02 -5.22 0.43
N ILE A 104 -1.99 -5.04 -0.38
CA ILE A 104 -0.73 -4.42 -0.01
C ILE A 104 -0.65 -3.14 -0.82
N GLU A 105 -0.82 -2.01 -0.16
CA GLU A 105 -0.80 -0.68 -0.74
C GLU A 105 0.50 0.00 -0.29
N MET A 106 1.37 0.37 -1.22
CA MET A 106 2.64 1.03 -0.96
C MET A 106 2.61 2.47 -1.45
N PHE A 107 3.07 3.39 -0.61
CA PHE A 107 3.18 4.80 -0.97
C PHE A 107 4.48 5.00 -1.76
N VAL A 108 4.33 5.44 -3.00
CA VAL A 108 5.43 5.69 -3.92
C VAL A 108 5.46 7.16 -4.31
N ILE A 109 6.64 7.73 -4.55
CA ILE A 109 6.71 9.02 -5.19
C ILE A 109 6.23 8.82 -6.63
N PRO A 110 5.30 9.66 -7.14
CA PRO A 110 4.96 9.64 -8.54
C PRO A 110 6.24 9.78 -9.36
N PHE A 111 6.48 8.83 -10.23
CA PHE A 111 7.65 8.80 -11.07
C PHE A 111 7.61 9.98 -12.05
N ASP A 112 8.71 10.74 -12.18
CA ASP A 112 8.87 11.66 -13.29
C ASP A 112 9.02 10.81 -14.56
N ASP A 113 8.02 10.85 -15.43
CA ASP A 113 7.93 10.12 -16.70
C ASP A 113 9.09 10.37 -17.68
N ARG A 114 10.03 11.26 -17.32
CA ARG A 114 11.26 11.51 -18.08
C ARG A 114 12.37 10.47 -17.85
N GLN A 115 12.26 9.59 -16.87
CA GLN A 115 13.32 8.61 -16.53
C GLN A 115 12.91 7.13 -16.72
N GLY A 116 11.87 6.87 -17.48
CA GLY A 116 11.50 5.53 -17.86
C GLY A 116 10.63 4.81 -16.81
N GLU A 117 9.80 3.94 -17.33
CA GLU A 117 8.90 3.04 -16.60
C GLU A 117 9.46 2.61 -15.26
N LEU A 118 8.60 2.57 -14.24
CA LEU A 118 8.78 1.61 -13.15
C LEU A 118 8.92 0.26 -13.86
N THR A 119 10.15 -0.06 -14.21
CA THR A 119 10.49 -1.35 -14.79
C THR A 119 10.44 -2.37 -13.66
N ALA A 120 9.22 -2.59 -13.20
CA ALA A 120 8.87 -3.89 -12.78
C ALA A 120 9.18 -4.77 -14.00
N GLY A 121 10.35 -5.36 -14.03
CA GLY A 121 10.73 -6.30 -15.06
C GLY A 121 9.58 -7.29 -15.18
N ARG A 122 9.21 -7.69 -16.37
CA ARG A 122 8.02 -8.52 -16.69
C ARG A 122 7.95 -9.88 -15.95
N ASP A 123 8.91 -10.18 -15.08
CA ASP A 123 9.03 -11.45 -14.35
C ASP A 123 8.84 -11.33 -12.83
N PHE A 124 8.18 -10.27 -12.36
CA PHE A 124 8.14 -9.92 -10.95
C PHE A 124 7.32 -10.83 -10.09
N SER A 125 6.18 -11.25 -10.55
CA SER A 125 5.22 -11.93 -9.69
C SER A 125 5.02 -13.37 -10.15
N PRO A 126 4.85 -14.32 -9.24
CA PRO A 126 4.36 -15.64 -9.58
C PRO A 126 3.00 -15.49 -10.26
N ARG A 127 2.97 -15.69 -11.58
CA ARG A 127 1.73 -15.54 -12.35
C ARG A 127 0.82 -16.75 -12.17
N GLY A 128 -0.49 -16.47 -12.11
CA GLY A 128 -1.51 -17.51 -12.05
C GLY A 128 -1.77 -18.07 -10.66
N ARG A 129 -2.48 -19.19 -10.60
CA ARG A 129 -2.87 -19.83 -9.34
C ARG A 129 -1.69 -20.53 -8.69
N LEU A 130 -1.54 -20.30 -7.39
CA LEU A 130 -0.54 -20.94 -6.55
C LEU A 130 -1.16 -22.09 -5.76
N MET A 131 -0.50 -23.25 -5.77
CA MET A 131 -0.95 -24.43 -5.02
C MET A 131 -0.35 -24.46 -3.61
N MET A 132 -0.51 -23.35 -2.87
CA MET A 132 0.00 -23.20 -1.51
C MET A 132 -1.15 -23.27 -0.48
N PRO A 133 -0.91 -23.70 0.77
CA PRO A 133 -1.96 -23.85 1.78
C PRO A 133 -2.75 -22.59 2.05
N SER A 134 -2.11 -21.42 2.13
CA SER A 134 -2.76 -20.16 2.40
C SER A 134 -2.79 -19.22 1.20
N LEU A 135 -1.70 -19.08 0.47
CA LEU A 135 -1.61 -18.19 -0.69
C LEU A 135 -2.14 -18.87 -1.95
N ARG A 136 -3.07 -18.24 -2.65
CA ARG A 136 -3.70 -18.77 -3.87
C ARG A 136 -3.32 -18.03 -5.13
N GLN A 137 -3.07 -16.72 -5.02
CA GLN A 137 -2.65 -15.88 -6.15
C GLN A 137 -2.02 -14.59 -5.62
N ILE A 138 -1.07 -14.07 -6.38
CA ILE A 138 -0.58 -12.69 -6.26
C ILE A 138 -0.97 -11.99 -7.54
N GLU A 139 -1.64 -10.85 -7.41
CA GLU A 139 -1.97 -9.97 -8.53
C GLU A 139 -1.25 -8.64 -8.34
N ASP A 140 -0.51 -8.25 -9.36
CA ASP A 140 0.15 -6.96 -9.45
C ASP A 140 -0.80 -6.01 -10.15
N LYS A 141 -1.25 -4.97 -9.45
CA LYS A 141 -2.16 -3.95 -9.97
C LYS A 141 -1.42 -2.76 -10.56
N GLY A 142 -0.12 -2.68 -10.36
CA GLY A 142 0.69 -1.56 -10.82
C GLY A 142 0.62 -0.34 -9.93
N ALA A 143 1.10 0.79 -10.47
CA ALA A 143 1.15 2.07 -9.80
C ALA A 143 0.05 3.00 -10.33
N GLU A 144 -0.67 3.65 -9.40
CA GLU A 144 -1.69 4.65 -9.71
C GLU A 144 -1.67 5.73 -8.62
N GLU A 145 -1.73 7.00 -9.00
CA GLU A 145 -1.88 8.16 -8.10
C GLU A 145 -0.92 8.20 -6.88
N GLY A 146 0.31 7.71 -7.03
CA GLY A 146 1.29 7.68 -5.94
C GLY A 146 1.22 6.43 -5.06
N PHE A 147 0.47 5.42 -5.48
CA PHE A 147 0.38 4.12 -4.82
C PHE A 147 0.80 3.01 -5.76
N TYR A 148 1.38 1.97 -5.21
CA TYR A 148 1.64 0.70 -5.91
C TYR A 148 0.93 -0.42 -5.16
N ASP A 149 0.05 -1.12 -5.83
CA ASP A 149 -0.86 -2.09 -5.23
C ASP A 149 -0.58 -3.53 -5.63
N PHE A 150 -0.53 -4.42 -4.64
CA PHE A 150 -0.67 -5.86 -4.81
C PHE A 150 -1.93 -6.38 -4.15
N LEU A 151 -2.51 -7.40 -4.73
CA LEU A 151 -3.61 -8.13 -4.16
C LEU A 151 -3.24 -9.60 -3.99
N LEU A 152 -3.31 -10.08 -2.75
CA LEU A 152 -3.10 -11.49 -2.43
C LEU A 152 -4.45 -12.19 -2.28
N GLY A 153 -4.71 -13.17 -3.11
CA GLY A 153 -5.81 -14.11 -2.90
C GLY A 153 -5.38 -15.21 -1.93
N VAL A 154 -6.11 -15.37 -0.84
CA VAL A 154 -5.78 -16.33 0.22
C VAL A 154 -6.92 -17.32 0.48
N SER A 155 -6.60 -18.48 1.05
CA SER A 155 -7.58 -19.56 1.30
C SER A 155 -8.64 -19.19 2.33
N SER A 156 -8.29 -18.37 3.32
CA SER A 156 -9.20 -17.91 4.38
C SER A 156 -8.63 -16.67 5.08
N ARG A 157 -9.47 -15.98 5.86
CA ARG A 157 -9.09 -14.78 6.60
C ARG A 157 -8.38 -15.14 7.91
N LYS A 158 -7.10 -15.48 7.81
CA LYS A 158 -6.21 -15.76 8.95
C LYS A 158 -5.28 -14.59 9.22
N GLU A 159 -4.54 -14.67 10.30
CA GLU A 159 -3.50 -13.70 10.63
C GLU A 159 -2.33 -13.81 9.67
N PHE A 160 -1.67 -12.69 9.44
CA PHE A 160 -0.39 -12.59 8.76
C PHE A 160 0.64 -11.90 9.67
N ARG A 161 1.90 -12.00 9.32
CA ARG A 161 3.00 -11.36 10.03
C ARG A 161 3.87 -10.63 9.01
N VAL A 162 4.37 -9.45 9.40
CA VAL A 162 5.24 -8.63 8.56
C VAL A 162 6.62 -8.52 9.18
N THR A 163 7.65 -8.71 8.37
CA THR A 163 9.06 -8.54 8.74
C THR A 163 9.75 -7.65 7.69
N GLU A 164 10.58 -6.74 8.12
CA GLU A 164 11.44 -5.95 7.26
C GLU A 164 12.90 -6.41 7.37
N LEU A 165 13.60 -6.48 6.23
CA LEU A 165 15.03 -6.73 6.16
C LEU A 165 15.69 -5.59 5.38
N SER A 166 16.89 -5.21 5.79
CA SER A 166 17.63 -4.08 5.21
C SER A 166 18.68 -4.47 4.16
N HIS A 167 19.17 -5.73 4.13
CA HIS A 167 20.21 -6.17 3.21
C HIS A 167 19.96 -7.59 2.68
N PRO A 168 19.43 -7.76 1.46
CA PRO A 168 18.77 -6.75 0.63
C PRO A 168 17.48 -6.27 1.26
N LEU A 169 17.03 -5.10 0.81
CA LEU A 169 15.83 -4.47 1.31
C LEU A 169 14.58 -5.30 0.96
N ARG A 170 13.85 -5.76 1.96
CA ARG A 170 12.68 -6.63 1.76
C ARG A 170 11.57 -6.32 2.74
N VAL A 171 10.34 -6.36 2.24
CA VAL A 171 9.14 -6.53 3.06
C VAL A 171 8.66 -7.96 2.88
N ILE A 172 8.57 -8.70 3.98
CA ILE A 172 8.21 -10.11 4.02
C ILE A 172 6.85 -10.23 4.71
N ILE A 173 5.94 -10.97 4.08
CA ILE A 173 4.60 -11.20 4.59
C ILE A 173 4.40 -12.70 4.72
N ASP A 174 4.28 -13.18 5.95
CA ASP A 174 3.99 -14.57 6.29
C ASP A 174 2.49 -14.75 6.49
N LEU A 175 1.87 -15.64 5.74
CA LEU A 175 0.45 -15.97 5.76
C LEU A 175 0.25 -17.29 6.49
N ARG A 176 -0.37 -17.26 7.67
CA ARG A 176 -0.56 -18.46 8.52
C ARG A 176 -1.37 -19.55 7.79
N HIS A 177 -0.97 -20.82 7.96
CA HIS A 177 -1.72 -21.99 7.48
C HIS A 177 -2.97 -22.28 8.30
#